data_cc2a7cdce8b288404247314a96482f18
#
_entry.id   cc2a7cdce8b288404247314a96482f18
#
_cell.length_a   1.000
_cell.length_b   1.000
_cell.length_c   1.000
_cell.angle_alpha   90.00
_cell.angle_beta   90.00
_cell.angle_gamma   90.00
#
_symmetry.space_group_name_H-M   'P 1'
#
loop_
_entity.id
_entity.type
_entity.pdbx_description
1 polymer ?
#
loop_
_entity_poly.entity_id
_entity_poly.type
_entity_poly.pdbx_seq_one_letter_code
_entity_poly.pdbx_strand_id
1 'polypeptide(L)'
;SKAELIIAMAQLQHSEGLIICNGYKDAEFIDLGLYARQMGIPCFFVVETLSEVLIIIERSRALNIEPLIGVRIKTTVAVDGYWSQDSGDRSIFGLSTANLMELVDRLREAGLLHCLRLLHCHLGSQIPNIRNVRNGVLEACRFYSGLVQEGAPMCYLDLGGGLAVDYEGARTNSTHSMNYGLDEYCANIIESIRETLDP
;
A
#
# COMPACT_ATOMS: atom_id res chain seq x y z
N SER A 1 0.54 10.71 -12.10
CA SER A 1 0.39 12.15 -12.48
C SER A 1 -1.06 12.59 -12.36
N LYS A 2 -1.31 13.91 -12.34
CA LYS A 2 -2.66 14.49 -12.33
C LYS A 2 -3.48 14.08 -13.55
N ALA A 3 -2.83 14.00 -14.71
CA ALA A 3 -3.49 13.56 -15.95
C ALA A 3 -3.97 12.11 -15.86
N GLU A 4 -3.18 11.21 -15.30
CA GLU A 4 -3.57 9.82 -15.08
C GLU A 4 -4.73 9.71 -14.09
N LEU A 5 -4.73 10.51 -13.03
CA LEU A 5 -5.83 10.56 -12.07
C LEU A 5 -7.14 10.99 -12.76
N ILE A 6 -7.10 12.03 -13.59
CA ILE A 6 -8.29 12.50 -14.34
C ILE A 6 -8.79 11.40 -15.29
N ILE A 7 -7.90 10.70 -15.99
CA ILE A 7 -8.27 9.59 -16.88
C ILE A 7 -8.91 8.46 -16.07
N ALA A 8 -8.32 8.09 -14.93
CA ALA A 8 -8.87 7.04 -14.05
C ALA A 8 -10.26 7.42 -13.53
N MET A 9 -10.46 8.67 -13.10
CA MET A 9 -11.76 9.18 -12.69
C MET A 9 -12.80 9.06 -13.80
N ALA A 10 -12.44 9.42 -15.04
CA ALA A 10 -13.34 9.34 -16.19
C ALA A 10 -13.74 7.89 -16.51
N GLN A 11 -12.84 6.94 -16.32
CA GLN A 11 -13.13 5.51 -16.59
C GLN A 11 -14.00 4.86 -15.49
N LEU A 12 -13.96 5.37 -14.25
CA LEU A 12 -14.63 4.78 -13.10
C LEU A 12 -16.00 5.39 -12.79
N GLN A 13 -16.48 6.37 -13.55
CA GLN A 13 -17.74 7.07 -13.30
C GLN A 13 -18.98 6.17 -13.13
N HIS A 14 -18.93 4.94 -13.63
CA HIS A 14 -20.06 3.99 -13.60
C HIS A 14 -19.62 2.60 -13.11
N SER A 15 -18.53 2.50 -12.37
CA SER A 15 -18.01 1.23 -11.86
C SER A 15 -17.93 1.24 -10.32
N GLU A 16 -17.94 0.06 -9.72
CA GLU A 16 -17.69 -0.13 -8.29
C GLU A 16 -16.19 -0.09 -7.95
N GLY A 17 -15.34 0.31 -8.89
CA GLY A 17 -13.90 0.39 -8.73
C GLY A 17 -13.47 1.49 -7.79
N LEU A 18 -12.22 1.41 -7.32
CA LEU A 18 -11.57 2.42 -6.50
C LEU A 18 -10.25 2.86 -7.13
N ILE A 19 -9.79 4.06 -6.79
CA ILE A 19 -8.49 4.60 -7.20
C ILE A 19 -7.54 4.54 -6.02
N ILE A 20 -6.35 3.97 -6.22
CA ILE A 20 -5.26 3.96 -5.23
C ILE A 20 -4.13 4.83 -5.78
N CYS A 21 -3.87 5.96 -5.11
CA CYS A 21 -2.86 6.93 -5.49
C CYS A 21 -1.56 6.69 -4.75
N ASN A 22 -0.62 5.99 -5.37
CA ASN A 22 0.76 5.83 -4.91
C ASN A 22 1.64 7.00 -5.38
N GLY A 23 2.88 7.10 -4.86
CA GLY A 23 3.85 8.12 -5.21
C GLY A 23 3.58 9.47 -4.55
N TYR A 24 4.47 10.43 -4.79
CA TYR A 24 4.38 11.78 -4.22
C TYR A 24 3.15 12.55 -4.73
N LYS A 25 2.47 13.22 -3.81
CA LYS A 25 1.26 14.00 -4.07
C LYS A 25 1.43 15.44 -3.58
N ASP A 26 1.26 16.40 -4.49
CA ASP A 26 1.16 17.81 -4.14
C ASP A 26 -0.28 18.20 -3.76
N ALA A 27 -0.47 19.42 -3.26
CA ALA A 27 -1.77 19.92 -2.83
C ALA A 27 -2.84 19.85 -3.93
N GLU A 28 -2.47 20.16 -5.17
CA GLU A 28 -3.38 20.15 -6.31
C GLU A 28 -3.79 18.72 -6.71
N PHE A 29 -2.87 17.74 -6.59
CA PHE A 29 -3.20 16.33 -6.77
C PHE A 29 -4.19 15.84 -5.70
N ILE A 30 -3.97 16.26 -4.45
CA ILE A 30 -4.86 15.92 -3.33
C ILE A 30 -6.24 16.53 -3.54
N ASP A 31 -6.32 17.77 -3.98
CA ASP A 31 -7.61 18.42 -4.30
C ASP A 31 -8.39 17.62 -5.36
N LEU A 32 -7.73 17.19 -6.43
CA LEU A 32 -8.36 16.36 -7.46
C LEU A 32 -8.92 15.04 -6.89
N GLY A 33 -8.16 14.35 -6.05
CA GLY A 33 -8.63 13.11 -5.42
C GLY A 33 -9.75 13.33 -4.40
N LEU A 34 -9.77 14.47 -3.70
CA LEU A 34 -10.88 14.86 -2.84
C LEU A 34 -12.14 15.16 -3.66
N TYR A 35 -12.01 15.84 -4.80
CA TYR A 35 -13.16 16.01 -5.72
C TYR A 35 -13.66 14.68 -6.29
N ALA A 36 -12.78 13.70 -6.57
CA ALA A 36 -13.19 12.35 -6.93
C ALA A 36 -14.09 11.75 -5.83
N ARG A 37 -13.71 11.90 -4.57
CA ARG A 37 -14.51 11.47 -3.40
C ARG A 37 -15.90 12.14 -3.39
N GLN A 38 -15.96 13.44 -3.62
CA GLN A 38 -17.21 14.20 -3.67
C GLN A 38 -18.12 13.73 -4.83
N MET A 39 -17.51 13.27 -5.92
CA MET A 39 -18.22 12.67 -7.06
C MET A 39 -18.67 11.22 -6.82
N GLY A 40 -18.36 10.63 -5.66
CA GLY A 40 -18.72 9.25 -5.31
C GLY A 40 -17.69 8.21 -5.74
N ILE A 41 -16.53 8.61 -6.26
CA ILE A 41 -15.45 7.70 -6.66
C ILE A 41 -14.50 7.51 -5.45
N PRO A 42 -14.36 6.29 -4.89
CA PRO A 42 -13.41 6.04 -3.81
C PRO A 42 -11.97 6.27 -4.29
N CYS A 43 -11.31 7.29 -3.74
CA CYS A 43 -9.93 7.66 -4.09
C CYS A 43 -9.07 7.66 -2.83
N PHE A 44 -8.14 6.71 -2.75
CA PHE A 44 -7.21 6.55 -1.64
C PHE A 44 -5.91 7.29 -1.91
N PHE A 45 -5.46 8.09 -0.95
CA PHE A 45 -4.12 8.65 -0.93
C PHE A 45 -3.21 7.75 -0.11
N VAL A 46 -2.30 7.05 -0.76
CA VAL A 46 -1.30 6.22 -0.08
C VAL A 46 -0.14 7.09 0.34
N VAL A 47 -0.04 7.37 1.64
CA VAL A 47 0.98 8.25 2.23
C VAL A 47 2.33 7.53 2.27
N GLU A 48 3.35 8.17 1.75
CA GLU A 48 4.74 7.70 1.74
C GLU A 48 5.67 8.56 2.61
N THR A 49 5.22 9.77 2.97
CA THR A 49 5.98 10.70 3.84
C THR A 49 5.07 11.43 4.83
N LEU A 50 5.63 11.86 5.95
CA LEU A 50 4.87 12.63 6.95
C LEU A 50 4.41 14.01 6.43
N SER A 51 5.11 14.59 5.47
CA SER A 51 4.70 15.86 4.85
C SER A 51 3.40 15.71 4.06
N GLU A 52 3.18 14.56 3.41
CA GLU A 52 1.95 14.33 2.64
C GLU A 52 0.71 14.29 3.55
N VAL A 53 0.79 13.65 4.73
CA VAL A 53 -0.37 13.61 5.64
C VAL A 53 -0.77 15.01 6.11
N LEU A 54 0.19 15.91 6.31
CA LEU A 54 -0.12 17.30 6.69
C LEU A 54 -0.89 18.01 5.57
N ILE A 55 -0.46 17.85 4.32
CA ILE A 55 -1.16 18.43 3.17
C ILE A 55 -2.57 17.84 3.04
N ILE A 56 -2.73 16.52 3.20
CA ILE A 56 -4.05 15.87 3.15
C ILE A 56 -4.98 16.45 4.24
N ILE A 57 -4.51 16.58 5.48
CA ILE A 57 -5.28 17.17 6.58
C ILE A 57 -5.69 18.62 6.27
N GLU A 58 -4.75 19.42 5.79
CA GLU A 58 -5.00 20.82 5.42
C GLU A 58 -6.05 20.92 4.31
N ARG A 59 -5.87 20.20 3.21
CA ARG A 59 -6.76 20.26 2.04
C ARG A 59 -8.15 19.70 2.34
N SER A 60 -8.21 18.60 3.10
CA SER A 60 -9.46 18.01 3.56
C SER A 60 -10.30 19.00 4.36
N ARG A 61 -9.68 19.75 5.29
CA ARG A 61 -10.35 20.80 6.07
C ARG A 61 -10.77 21.97 5.20
N ALA A 62 -9.88 22.44 4.31
CA ALA A 62 -10.16 23.58 3.43
C ALA A 62 -11.34 23.32 2.48
N LEU A 63 -11.48 22.11 1.97
CA LEU A 63 -12.55 21.72 1.06
C LEU A 63 -13.77 21.12 1.78
N ASN A 64 -13.65 20.84 3.07
CA ASN A 64 -14.67 20.13 3.87
C ASN A 64 -15.06 18.79 3.25
N ILE A 65 -14.06 18.01 2.80
CA ILE A 65 -14.22 16.68 2.20
C ILE A 65 -13.36 15.69 2.98
N GLU A 66 -13.95 14.61 3.50
CA GLU A 66 -13.19 13.56 4.19
C GLU A 66 -12.36 12.73 3.19
N PRO A 67 -11.03 12.57 3.44
CA PRO A 67 -10.17 11.77 2.58
C PRO A 67 -10.40 10.27 2.81
N LEU A 68 -9.96 9.44 1.87
CA LEU A 68 -9.61 8.05 2.12
C LEU A 68 -8.09 7.94 2.14
N ILE A 69 -7.56 7.43 3.23
CA ILE A 69 -6.11 7.38 3.48
C ILE A 69 -5.64 5.94 3.47
N GLY A 70 -4.60 5.69 2.72
CA GLY A 70 -3.75 4.53 2.81
C GLY A 70 -2.38 4.92 3.34
N VAL A 71 -1.61 3.95 3.78
CA VAL A 71 -0.22 4.16 4.19
C VAL A 71 0.66 3.11 3.56
N ARG A 72 1.81 3.54 3.02
CA ARG A 72 2.85 2.64 2.53
C ARG A 72 3.90 2.44 3.61
N ILE A 73 4.14 1.18 3.96
CA ILE A 73 5.17 0.80 4.92
C ILE A 73 6.43 0.30 4.22
N LYS A 74 7.57 0.46 4.89
CA LYS A 74 8.80 -0.27 4.60
C LYS A 74 8.72 -1.64 5.24
N THR A 75 9.00 -2.69 4.47
CA THR A 75 9.17 -4.04 5.01
C THR A 75 10.63 -4.25 5.41
N THR A 76 10.88 -5.03 6.46
CA THR A 76 12.25 -5.39 6.88
C THR A 76 12.76 -6.62 6.13
N VAL A 77 11.86 -7.39 5.54
CA VAL A 77 12.21 -8.57 4.75
C VAL A 77 13.05 -8.16 3.55
N ALA A 78 14.32 -8.54 3.57
CA ALA A 78 15.17 -8.41 2.41
C ALA A 78 14.74 -9.45 1.38
N VAL A 79 14.38 -8.99 0.20
CA VAL A 79 14.03 -9.84 -0.92
C VAL A 79 15.25 -9.99 -1.82
N ASP A 80 15.69 -11.23 -2.03
CA ASP A 80 16.69 -11.54 -3.03
C ASP A 80 16.09 -11.31 -4.42
N GLY A 81 16.62 -10.36 -5.18
CA GLY A 81 16.14 -10.05 -6.51
C GLY A 81 16.97 -8.96 -7.18
N TYR A 82 16.75 -8.75 -8.47
CA TYR A 82 17.46 -7.75 -9.27
C TYR A 82 17.29 -6.31 -8.74
N TRP A 83 16.17 -6.04 -8.04
CA TRP A 83 15.80 -4.75 -7.43
C TRP A 83 15.78 -4.80 -5.91
N SER A 84 16.69 -5.56 -5.29
CA SER A 84 16.77 -5.71 -3.82
C SER A 84 16.98 -4.39 -3.06
N GLN A 85 17.40 -3.33 -3.74
CA GLN A 85 17.60 -2.00 -3.14
C GLN A 85 16.30 -1.22 -2.93
N ASP A 86 15.21 -1.61 -3.60
CA ASP A 86 13.91 -0.92 -3.51
C ASP A 86 13.01 -1.49 -2.40
N SER A 87 13.46 -2.53 -1.70
CA SER A 87 12.78 -3.17 -0.58
C SER A 87 13.61 -3.15 0.69
N GLY A 88 12.97 -3.40 1.83
CA GLY A 88 13.61 -3.42 3.14
C GLY A 88 13.83 -2.04 3.75
N ASP A 89 14.52 -2.00 4.89
CA ASP A 89 14.78 -0.77 5.67
C ASP A 89 15.53 0.33 4.90
N ARG A 90 16.27 -0.05 3.87
CA ARG A 90 17.02 0.89 3.01
C ARG A 90 16.18 1.50 1.90
N SER A 91 14.94 1.05 1.71
CA SER A 91 14.03 1.63 0.72
C SER A 91 13.87 3.13 0.98
N ILE A 92 13.94 3.92 -0.08
CA ILE A 92 13.60 5.35 -0.03
C ILE A 92 12.08 5.57 0.04
N PHE A 93 11.28 4.54 -0.24
CA PHE A 93 9.83 4.58 -0.29
C PHE A 93 9.20 4.03 0.96
N GLY A 94 8.10 4.62 1.38
CA GLY A 94 7.29 4.18 2.50
C GLY A 94 7.79 4.66 3.86
N LEU A 95 6.97 4.49 4.87
CA LEU A 95 7.19 4.93 6.23
C LEU A 95 7.93 3.87 7.05
N SER A 96 8.87 4.31 7.89
CA SER A 96 9.38 3.50 8.99
C SER A 96 8.30 3.32 10.07
N THR A 97 8.48 2.36 10.96
CA THR A 97 7.55 2.14 12.09
C THR A 97 7.36 3.42 12.93
N ALA A 98 8.46 4.15 13.20
CA ALA A 98 8.38 5.41 13.95
C ALA A 98 7.53 6.47 13.23
N ASN A 99 7.74 6.65 11.93
CA ASN A 99 6.97 7.60 11.13
C ASN A 99 5.51 7.14 10.96
N LEU A 100 5.25 5.83 10.94
CA LEU A 100 3.90 5.29 10.91
C LEU A 100 3.13 5.64 12.18
N MET A 101 3.76 5.49 13.35
CA MET A 101 3.13 5.86 14.62
C MET A 101 2.89 7.37 14.71
N GLU A 102 3.85 8.18 14.27
CA GLU A 102 3.66 9.64 14.18
C GLU A 102 2.49 10.01 13.25
N LEU A 103 2.34 9.32 12.12
CA LEU A 103 1.19 9.51 11.21
C LEU A 103 -0.13 9.20 11.92
N VAL A 104 -0.20 8.07 12.64
CA VAL A 104 -1.40 7.68 13.42
C VAL A 104 -1.77 8.75 14.44
N ASP A 105 -0.78 9.27 15.19
CA ASP A 105 -1.01 10.33 16.17
C ASP A 105 -1.50 11.62 15.52
N ARG A 106 -0.92 12.04 14.40
CA ARG A 106 -1.37 13.23 13.65
C ARG A 106 -2.79 13.08 13.12
N LEU A 107 -3.16 11.90 12.63
CA LEU A 107 -4.52 11.62 12.18
C LEU A 107 -5.50 11.61 13.36
N ARG A 108 -5.09 11.07 14.50
CA ARG A 108 -5.90 11.07 15.74
C ARG A 108 -6.15 12.50 16.23
N GLU A 109 -5.12 13.32 16.31
CA GLU A 109 -5.23 14.75 16.69
C GLU A 109 -6.10 15.55 15.70
N ALA A 110 -6.04 15.22 14.43
CA ALA A 110 -6.87 15.84 13.40
C ALA A 110 -8.33 15.36 13.39
N GLY A 111 -8.67 14.29 14.14
CA GLY A 111 -9.99 13.64 14.10
C GLY A 111 -10.23 12.81 12.85
N LEU A 112 -9.17 12.43 12.13
CA LEU A 112 -9.23 11.73 10.82
C LEU A 112 -8.68 10.29 10.87
N LEU A 113 -8.45 9.71 12.05
CA LEU A 113 -7.96 8.33 12.14
C LEU A 113 -8.91 7.32 11.49
N HIS A 114 -10.21 7.60 11.53
CA HIS A 114 -11.24 6.77 10.88
C HIS A 114 -11.15 6.75 9.34
N CYS A 115 -10.38 7.68 8.76
CA CYS A 115 -10.11 7.74 7.33
C CYS A 115 -8.96 6.82 6.90
N LEU A 116 -8.11 6.33 7.84
CA LEU A 116 -7.02 5.40 7.56
C LEU A 116 -7.58 3.99 7.42
N ARG A 117 -7.65 3.48 6.18
CA ARG A 117 -8.36 2.25 5.86
C ARG A 117 -7.57 1.28 4.98
N LEU A 118 -6.42 1.69 4.45
CA LEU A 118 -5.63 0.89 3.52
C LEU A 118 -4.18 0.81 3.98
N LEU A 119 -3.63 -0.39 4.01
CA LEU A 119 -2.20 -0.63 4.13
C LEU A 119 -1.64 -1.07 2.78
N HIS A 120 -0.63 -0.37 2.30
CA HIS A 120 0.14 -0.75 1.13
C HIS A 120 1.57 -1.14 1.52
N CYS A 121 2.05 -2.24 0.97
CA CYS A 121 3.46 -2.57 0.93
C CYS A 121 3.86 -3.03 -0.46
N HIS A 122 5.08 -2.73 -0.85
CA HIS A 122 5.65 -3.29 -2.07
C HIS A 122 6.77 -4.25 -1.68
N LEU A 123 6.51 -5.55 -1.82
CA LEU A 123 7.44 -6.59 -1.39
C LEU A 123 8.71 -6.64 -2.25
N GLY A 124 8.64 -6.14 -3.46
CA GLY A 124 9.73 -6.14 -4.42
C GLY A 124 9.25 -6.44 -5.83
N SER A 125 10.19 -6.61 -6.76
CA SER A 125 9.92 -6.99 -8.15
C SER A 125 10.69 -8.25 -8.48
N GLN A 126 10.09 -9.14 -9.28
CA GLN A 126 10.73 -10.39 -9.71
C GLN A 126 11.25 -11.21 -8.50
N ILE A 127 10.37 -11.54 -7.54
CA ILE A 127 10.74 -12.28 -6.33
C ILE A 127 10.83 -13.78 -6.64
N PRO A 128 12.04 -14.38 -6.71
CA PRO A 128 12.19 -15.73 -7.23
C PRO A 128 11.79 -16.82 -6.22
N ASN A 129 11.71 -16.47 -4.94
CA ASN A 129 11.48 -17.43 -3.86
C ASN A 129 10.16 -17.18 -3.14
N ILE A 130 9.26 -18.16 -3.15
CA ILE A 130 7.96 -18.09 -2.50
C ILE A 130 8.05 -17.80 -0.98
N ARG A 131 9.13 -18.24 -0.31
CA ARG A 131 9.33 -17.97 1.12
C ARG A 131 9.48 -16.46 1.40
N ASN A 132 10.10 -15.72 0.48
CA ASN A 132 10.26 -14.28 0.61
C ASN A 132 8.91 -13.57 0.46
N VAL A 133 8.07 -14.05 -0.47
CA VAL A 133 6.68 -13.56 -0.60
C VAL A 133 5.92 -13.79 0.70
N ARG A 134 5.95 -15.03 1.23
CA ARG A 134 5.28 -15.37 2.49
C ARG A 134 5.72 -14.48 3.65
N ASN A 135 7.03 -14.35 3.86
CA ASN A 135 7.57 -13.53 4.96
C ASN A 135 7.13 -12.07 4.86
N GLY A 136 7.14 -11.50 3.65
CA GLY A 136 6.68 -10.13 3.42
C GLY A 136 5.18 -9.96 3.69
N VAL A 137 4.35 -10.92 3.29
CA VAL A 137 2.90 -10.89 3.58
C VAL A 137 2.64 -10.99 5.08
N LEU A 138 3.33 -11.90 5.80
CA LEU A 138 3.20 -12.02 7.26
C LEU A 138 3.61 -10.73 7.98
N GLU A 139 4.66 -10.06 7.52
CA GLU A 139 5.07 -8.77 8.06
C GLU A 139 4.00 -7.69 7.81
N ALA A 140 3.48 -7.59 6.59
CA ALA A 140 2.40 -6.66 6.25
C ALA A 140 1.15 -6.89 7.11
N CYS A 141 0.77 -8.14 7.35
CA CYS A 141 -0.36 -8.49 8.21
C CYS A 141 -0.15 -8.05 9.68
N ARG A 142 1.09 -8.12 10.19
CA ARG A 142 1.40 -7.63 11.54
C ARG A 142 1.22 -6.11 11.64
N PHE A 143 1.67 -5.35 10.64
CA PHE A 143 1.42 -3.90 10.59
C PHE A 143 -0.07 -3.60 10.49
N TYR A 144 -0.79 -4.35 9.66
CA TYR A 144 -2.24 -4.20 9.53
C TYR A 144 -2.95 -4.42 10.88
N SER A 145 -2.64 -5.52 11.58
CA SER A 145 -3.18 -5.79 12.93
C SER A 145 -2.82 -4.71 13.93
N GLY A 146 -1.57 -4.20 13.89
CA GLY A 146 -1.13 -3.10 14.74
C GLY A 146 -1.96 -1.83 14.51
N LEU A 147 -2.22 -1.47 13.25
CA LEU A 147 -3.07 -0.31 12.92
C LEU A 147 -4.53 -0.49 13.39
N VAL A 148 -5.08 -1.71 13.31
CA VAL A 148 -6.40 -2.02 13.88
C VAL A 148 -6.39 -1.83 15.40
N GLN A 149 -5.35 -2.28 16.10
CA GLN A 149 -5.20 -2.10 17.54
C GLN A 149 -5.07 -0.61 17.93
N GLU A 150 -4.46 0.21 17.08
CA GLU A 150 -4.41 1.67 17.25
C GLU A 150 -5.76 2.36 17.00
N GLY A 151 -6.78 1.64 16.57
CA GLY A 151 -8.13 2.12 16.34
C GLY A 151 -8.42 2.58 14.91
N ALA A 152 -7.53 2.31 13.95
CA ALA A 152 -7.80 2.56 12.54
C ALA A 152 -8.75 1.48 11.97
N PRO A 153 -9.85 1.84 11.28
CA PRO A 153 -10.80 0.88 10.72
C PRO A 153 -10.28 0.32 9.39
N MET A 154 -9.19 -0.42 9.45
CA MET A 154 -8.51 -0.99 8.29
C MET A 154 -9.45 -1.95 7.54
N CYS A 155 -9.49 -1.86 6.20
CA CYS A 155 -10.33 -2.73 5.38
C CYS A 155 -9.69 -3.14 4.05
N TYR A 156 -8.53 -2.59 3.70
CA TYR A 156 -7.79 -2.92 2.49
C TYR A 156 -6.34 -3.26 2.80
N LEU A 157 -5.85 -4.35 2.22
CA LEU A 157 -4.45 -4.74 2.23
C LEU A 157 -3.97 -4.84 0.78
N ASP A 158 -3.12 -3.91 0.36
CA ASP A 158 -2.50 -3.85 -0.96
C ASP A 158 -1.05 -4.31 -0.86
N LEU A 159 -0.75 -5.48 -1.36
CA LEU A 159 0.57 -6.11 -1.30
C LEU A 159 1.49 -5.69 -2.47
N GLY A 160 1.02 -4.82 -3.32
CA GLY A 160 1.79 -4.36 -4.48
C GLY A 160 2.03 -5.46 -5.50
N GLY A 161 3.26 -5.51 -6.00
CA GLY A 161 3.70 -6.51 -6.97
C GLY A 161 4.69 -7.53 -6.39
N GLY A 162 5.43 -8.18 -7.28
CA GLY A 162 6.48 -9.11 -6.89
C GLY A 162 6.38 -10.50 -7.52
N LEU A 163 5.24 -10.82 -8.13
CA LEU A 163 5.12 -12.05 -8.93
C LEU A 163 6.23 -12.11 -9.98
N ALA A 164 7.00 -13.18 -9.94
CA ALA A 164 8.12 -13.37 -10.85
C ALA A 164 7.71 -14.03 -12.16
N VAL A 165 8.52 -13.83 -13.18
CA VAL A 165 8.48 -14.54 -14.46
C VAL A 165 9.68 -15.49 -14.53
N ASP A 166 9.46 -16.72 -14.95
CA ASP A 166 10.52 -17.70 -15.17
C ASP A 166 11.08 -17.56 -16.59
N TYR A 167 12.06 -16.68 -16.75
CA TYR A 167 12.71 -16.42 -18.05
C TYR A 167 13.60 -17.60 -18.50
N GLU A 168 14.08 -18.41 -17.57
CA GLU A 168 14.97 -19.54 -17.84
C GLU A 168 14.21 -20.85 -18.06
N GLY A 169 12.97 -20.94 -17.61
CA GLY A 169 12.19 -22.18 -17.59
C GLY A 169 12.72 -23.22 -16.60
N ALA A 170 13.65 -22.84 -15.72
CA ALA A 170 14.37 -23.74 -14.84
C ALA A 170 13.67 -24.01 -13.50
N ARG A 171 12.70 -23.20 -13.13
CA ARG A 171 11.96 -23.25 -11.85
C ARG A 171 12.90 -23.29 -10.64
N THR A 172 13.79 -22.32 -10.55
CA THR A 172 14.79 -22.19 -9.49
C THR A 172 14.65 -20.88 -8.73
N ASN A 173 15.45 -20.69 -7.67
CA ASN A 173 15.55 -19.42 -6.93
C ASN A 173 16.45 -18.38 -7.62
N SER A 174 16.87 -18.62 -8.87
CA SER A 174 17.65 -17.67 -9.66
C SER A 174 16.85 -16.36 -9.86
N THR A 175 17.55 -15.24 -9.96
CA THR A 175 16.95 -13.91 -10.21
C THR A 175 16.19 -13.83 -11.54
N HIS A 176 16.44 -14.78 -12.47
CA HIS A 176 15.78 -14.87 -13.77
C HIS A 176 14.76 -16.02 -13.83
N SER A 177 14.44 -16.62 -12.69
CA SER A 177 13.50 -17.72 -12.57
C SER A 177 12.58 -17.53 -11.37
N MET A 178 11.75 -18.54 -11.05
CA MET A 178 10.95 -18.60 -9.83
C MET A 178 10.73 -20.06 -9.44
N ASN A 179 10.68 -20.33 -8.13
CA ASN A 179 10.50 -21.68 -7.60
C ASN A 179 9.03 -22.04 -7.29
N TYR A 180 8.07 -21.28 -7.82
CA TYR A 180 6.64 -21.45 -7.54
C TYR A 180 5.78 -21.23 -8.80
N GLY A 181 4.54 -21.69 -8.76
CA GLY A 181 3.51 -21.41 -9.75
C GLY A 181 2.54 -20.32 -9.29
N LEU A 182 1.66 -19.88 -10.18
CA LEU A 182 0.66 -18.85 -9.87
C LEU A 182 -0.30 -19.30 -8.75
N ASP A 183 -0.77 -20.55 -8.81
CA ASP A 183 -1.69 -21.10 -7.79
C ASP A 183 -1.01 -21.14 -6.41
N GLU A 184 0.28 -21.53 -6.37
CA GLU A 184 1.06 -21.55 -5.14
C GLU A 184 1.29 -20.14 -4.60
N TYR A 185 1.54 -19.16 -5.48
CA TYR A 185 1.64 -17.75 -5.10
C TYR A 185 0.36 -17.26 -4.44
N CYS A 186 -0.78 -17.48 -5.08
CA CYS A 186 -2.09 -17.08 -4.55
C CYS A 186 -2.41 -17.80 -3.23
N ALA A 187 -2.20 -19.11 -3.16
CA ALA A 187 -2.45 -19.91 -1.96
C ALA A 187 -1.60 -19.40 -0.77
N ASN A 188 -0.30 -19.18 -0.98
CA ASN A 188 0.59 -18.65 0.07
C ASN A 188 0.15 -17.29 0.62
N ILE A 189 -0.31 -16.37 -0.25
CA ILE A 189 -0.82 -15.08 0.18
C ILE A 189 -2.04 -15.27 1.07
N ILE A 190 -3.04 -16.03 0.60
CA ILE A 190 -4.30 -16.22 1.34
C ILE A 190 -4.06 -16.95 2.66
N GLU A 191 -3.23 -18.00 2.68
CA GLU A 191 -2.88 -18.72 3.89
C GLU A 191 -2.18 -17.81 4.91
N SER A 192 -1.21 -17.00 4.46
CA SER A 192 -0.49 -16.06 5.32
C SER A 192 -1.41 -15.02 5.96
N ILE A 193 -2.37 -14.51 5.18
CA ILE A 193 -3.38 -13.57 5.68
C ILE A 193 -4.26 -14.25 6.73
N ARG A 194 -4.78 -15.43 6.45
CA ARG A 194 -5.63 -16.19 7.39
C ARG A 194 -4.92 -16.53 8.69
N GLU A 195 -3.68 -17.01 8.61
CA GLU A 195 -2.89 -17.32 9.81
C GLU A 195 -2.68 -16.12 10.74
N THR A 196 -2.65 -14.90 10.21
CA THR A 196 -2.30 -13.72 10.98
C THR A 196 -3.51 -12.88 11.37
N LEU A 197 -4.51 -12.78 10.49
CA LEU A 197 -5.66 -11.88 10.66
C LEU A 197 -6.94 -12.60 11.09
N ASP A 198 -6.97 -13.94 11.00
CA ASP A 198 -8.14 -14.79 11.30
C ASP A 198 -7.71 -15.86 12.35
N PRO A 199 -7.37 -15.47 13.60
CA PRO A 199 -6.89 -16.38 14.64
C PRO A 199 -7.96 -17.32 15.20
#